data_b3935d6eceeee313cdef2255a3445855
#
_entry.id   b3935d6eceeee313cdef2255a3445855
#
_cell.length_a   1.000
_cell.length_b   1.000
_cell.length_c   1.000
_cell.angle_alpha   90.00
_cell.angle_beta   90.00
_cell.angle_gamma   90.00
#
_symmetry.space_group_name_H-M   'P 1'
#
loop_
_entity.id
_entity.type
_entity.pdbx_description
1 polymer ?
#
loop_
_entity_poly.entity_id
_entity_poly.type
_entity_poly.pdbx_seq_one_letter_code
_entity_poly.pdbx_strand_id
1 'polypeptide(L)'
;VMESGNMLPFSDRTGWLGRALDFAGMPGRALSMDMPLIVRGSTELDNYYPANLTGSADPSPKLADLLSSDRDGDSAVTFQRVSTKYSDKPKFVARDPVSLAKYAGKQLGLPEGPSAAVLRVQEFDTHANQGADWGPHSRQLTELDDIFLGLKSGLKDAWGKTVILTLTEFGRTVKVNGSVGTDHGYGSAGLMAGGLL
;
A
#
# COMPACT_ATOMS: atom_id res chain seq x y z
N VAL A 1 -1.87 16.60 -0.88
CA VAL A 1 -1.33 17.16 0.37
C VAL A 1 -0.85 16.03 1.28
N MET A 2 -1.72 15.11 1.68
CA MET A 2 -1.37 14.02 2.62
C MET A 2 -0.25 13.11 2.10
N GLU A 3 -0.29 12.66 0.87
CA GLU A 3 0.73 11.77 0.31
C GLU A 3 2.02 12.49 -0.08
N SER A 4 1.92 13.73 -0.62
CA SER A 4 3.12 14.51 -0.97
C SER A 4 3.81 15.14 0.23
N GLY A 5 3.09 15.37 1.32
CA GLY A 5 3.56 16.14 2.47
C GLY A 5 3.70 17.65 2.20
N ASN A 6 3.22 18.13 1.03
CA ASN A 6 3.26 19.54 0.66
C ASN A 6 1.88 20.19 0.84
N MET A 7 1.86 21.44 1.28
CA MET A 7 0.63 22.23 1.45
C MET A 7 -0.06 22.55 0.11
N LEU A 8 0.70 22.63 -0.98
CA LEU A 8 0.17 22.92 -2.30
C LEU A 8 -0.23 21.62 -3.01
N PRO A 9 -1.51 21.44 -3.38
CA PRO A 9 -1.95 20.28 -4.15
C PRO A 9 -1.20 20.20 -5.50
N PHE A 10 -0.87 18.97 -5.90
CA PHE A 10 -0.25 18.66 -7.20
C PHE A 10 1.12 19.31 -7.48
N SER A 11 1.75 19.92 -6.47
CA SER A 11 3.07 20.54 -6.63
C SER A 11 4.20 19.53 -6.75
N ASP A 12 4.09 18.39 -6.10
CA ASP A 12 5.12 17.35 -6.09
C ASP A 12 4.68 16.07 -6.80
N ARG A 13 5.64 15.44 -7.46
CA ARG A 13 5.47 14.11 -8.08
C ARG A 13 5.97 12.99 -7.17
N THR A 14 6.50 13.33 -6.01
CA THR A 14 7.06 12.41 -5.01
C THR A 14 6.29 12.50 -3.70
N GLY A 15 6.27 11.39 -2.96
CA GLY A 15 5.64 11.30 -1.66
C GLY A 15 6.62 11.54 -0.50
N TRP A 16 6.10 11.95 0.63
CA TRP A 16 6.94 12.21 1.80
C TRP A 16 7.62 10.94 2.31
N LEU A 17 6.92 9.79 2.29
CA LEU A 17 7.49 8.51 2.73
C LEU A 17 8.55 8.02 1.75
N GLY A 18 8.31 8.17 0.43
CA GLY A 18 9.31 7.83 -0.59
C GLY A 18 10.61 8.61 -0.40
N ARG A 19 10.50 9.92 -0.18
CA ARG A 19 11.69 10.77 0.11
C ARG A 19 12.38 10.38 1.43
N ALA A 20 11.62 10.05 2.45
CA ALA A 20 12.18 9.61 3.74
C ALA A 20 12.93 8.28 3.61
N LEU A 21 12.38 7.32 2.87
CA LEU A 21 13.03 6.03 2.59
C LEU A 21 14.30 6.22 1.77
N ASP A 22 14.25 7.07 0.74
CA ASP A 22 15.42 7.37 -0.09
C ASP A 22 16.53 8.04 0.71
N PHE A 23 16.19 9.05 1.52
CA PHE A 23 17.14 9.71 2.42
C PHE A 23 17.77 8.74 3.43
N ALA A 24 17.01 7.79 3.93
CA ALA A 24 17.50 6.79 4.88
C ALA A 24 18.21 5.59 4.22
N GLY A 25 18.21 5.49 2.89
CA GLY A 25 18.73 4.32 2.16
C GLY A 25 17.97 3.03 2.48
N MET A 26 16.67 3.14 2.73
CA MET A 26 15.83 2.03 3.17
C MET A 26 14.89 1.55 2.06
N PRO A 27 14.79 0.23 1.82
CA PRO A 27 13.88 -0.31 0.83
C PRO A 27 12.42 -0.21 1.30
N GLY A 28 11.52 0.15 0.37
CA GLY A 28 10.08 0.20 0.60
C GLY A 28 9.32 -0.74 -0.33
N ARG A 29 8.08 -1.04 0.03
CA ARG A 29 7.17 -1.86 -0.79
C ARG A 29 5.77 -1.26 -0.83
N ALA A 30 5.23 -1.10 -2.03
CA ALA A 30 3.81 -0.84 -2.24
C ALA A 30 3.07 -2.15 -2.53
N LEU A 31 1.83 -2.25 -2.05
CA LEU A 31 0.95 -3.41 -2.26
C LEU A 31 -0.40 -2.91 -2.76
N SER A 32 -0.39 -2.33 -3.95
CA SER A 32 -1.59 -1.78 -4.61
C SER A 32 -1.49 -1.92 -6.12
N MET A 33 -2.63 -1.79 -6.83
CA MET A 33 -2.64 -1.85 -8.30
C MET A 33 -1.76 -0.76 -8.92
N ASP A 34 -1.84 0.44 -8.36
CA ASP A 34 -1.05 1.59 -8.79
C ASP A 34 -0.04 1.96 -7.71
N MET A 35 1.12 2.46 -8.11
CA MET A 35 2.11 2.97 -7.18
C MET A 35 1.55 4.19 -6.42
N PRO A 36 1.28 4.09 -5.11
CA PRO A 36 0.78 5.22 -4.33
C PRO A 36 1.76 6.38 -4.34
N LEU A 37 1.25 7.60 -4.43
CA LEU A 37 2.10 8.79 -4.44
C LEU A 37 2.98 8.86 -3.18
N ILE A 38 2.47 8.45 -2.04
CA ILE A 38 3.18 8.53 -0.74
C ILE A 38 4.58 7.89 -0.76
N VAL A 39 4.81 6.85 -1.57
CA VAL A 39 6.11 6.15 -1.67
C VAL A 39 6.90 6.47 -2.94
N ARG A 40 6.35 7.27 -3.85
CA ARG A 40 7.10 7.69 -5.04
C ARG A 40 8.30 8.53 -4.65
N GLY A 41 9.41 8.36 -5.37
CA GLY A 41 10.67 9.08 -5.14
C GLY A 41 11.69 8.29 -4.33
N SER A 42 11.39 7.06 -3.92
CA SER A 42 12.39 6.15 -3.38
C SER A 42 13.06 5.36 -4.49
N THR A 43 14.39 5.26 -4.47
CA THR A 43 15.19 4.47 -5.42
C THR A 43 15.13 2.97 -5.09
N GLU A 44 14.96 2.60 -3.83
CA GLU A 44 14.85 1.22 -3.35
C GLU A 44 13.38 0.81 -3.11
N LEU A 45 12.52 1.10 -4.08
CA LEU A 45 11.09 0.79 -3.99
C LEU A 45 10.72 -0.30 -4.97
N ASP A 46 9.96 -1.29 -4.50
CA ASP A 46 9.24 -2.21 -5.37
C ASP A 46 7.72 -2.14 -5.16
N ASN A 47 6.95 -2.57 -6.16
CA ASN A 47 5.52 -2.73 -6.05
C ASN A 47 5.16 -4.20 -6.26
N TYR A 48 4.45 -4.76 -5.30
CA TYR A 48 3.91 -6.10 -5.39
C TYR A 48 2.38 -6.05 -5.42
N TYR A 49 1.81 -6.57 -6.48
CA TYR A 49 0.37 -6.81 -6.57
C TYR A 49 0.11 -8.13 -7.29
N PRO A 50 -0.86 -8.94 -6.85
CA PRO A 50 -1.08 -10.26 -7.44
C PRO A 50 -1.38 -10.18 -8.95
N ALA A 51 -0.59 -10.87 -9.76
CA ALA A 51 -0.64 -10.81 -11.23
C ALA A 51 -2.00 -11.19 -11.83
N ASN A 52 -2.78 -12.01 -11.15
CA ASN A 52 -4.12 -12.39 -11.58
C ASN A 52 -5.14 -11.23 -11.52
N LEU A 53 -4.84 -10.12 -10.87
CA LEU A 53 -5.66 -8.90 -10.93
C LEU A 53 -5.26 -7.97 -12.06
N THR A 54 -3.99 -7.93 -12.41
CA THR A 54 -3.47 -7.01 -13.43
C THR A 54 -3.63 -7.56 -14.84
N GLY A 55 -3.92 -8.84 -14.99
CA GLY A 55 -3.89 -9.50 -16.30
C GLY A 55 -2.52 -9.47 -16.95
N SER A 56 -1.48 -8.99 -16.22
CA SER A 56 -0.14 -8.93 -16.75
C SER A 56 0.47 -10.33 -16.76
N ALA A 57 0.54 -10.90 -17.94
CA ALA A 57 1.58 -11.87 -18.26
C ALA A 57 2.95 -11.21 -17.95
N ASP A 58 3.97 -12.04 -17.73
CA ASP A 58 5.35 -11.56 -17.76
C ASP A 58 5.52 -10.63 -18.97
N PRO A 59 6.31 -9.55 -18.81
CA PRO A 59 6.47 -8.60 -19.91
C PRO A 59 6.83 -9.36 -21.19
N SER A 60 6.19 -8.97 -22.28
CA SER A 60 6.41 -9.65 -23.55
C SER A 60 7.92 -9.70 -23.85
N PRO A 61 8.42 -10.77 -24.49
CA PRO A 61 9.83 -10.84 -24.88
C PRO A 61 10.32 -9.56 -25.59
N LYS A 62 9.46 -8.93 -26.38
CA LYS A 62 9.75 -7.63 -27.02
C LYS A 62 10.00 -6.49 -26.03
N LEU A 63 9.27 -6.44 -24.93
CA LEU A 63 9.48 -5.43 -23.90
C LEU A 63 10.77 -5.72 -23.12
N ALA A 64 11.04 -6.98 -22.83
CA ALA A 64 12.30 -7.41 -22.23
C ALA A 64 13.50 -7.05 -23.09
N ASP A 65 13.44 -7.28 -24.41
CA ASP A 65 14.49 -6.90 -25.37
C ASP A 65 14.66 -5.38 -25.48
N LEU A 66 13.57 -4.61 -25.48
CA LEU A 66 13.63 -3.15 -25.48
C LEU A 66 14.28 -2.59 -24.22
N LEU A 67 13.96 -3.14 -23.07
CA LEU A 67 14.53 -2.72 -21.78
C LEU A 67 16.00 -3.16 -21.64
N SER A 68 16.38 -4.30 -22.24
CA SER A 68 17.78 -4.76 -22.26
C SER A 68 18.66 -3.98 -23.23
N SER A 69 18.06 -3.33 -24.23
CA SER A 69 18.76 -2.50 -25.21
C SER A 69 18.91 -1.04 -24.78
N ASP A 70 18.35 -0.65 -23.64
CA ASP A 70 18.51 0.69 -23.09
C ASP A 70 19.97 0.93 -22.69
N ARG A 71 20.58 1.95 -23.29
CA ARG A 71 22.03 2.24 -23.19
C ARG A 71 22.51 2.62 -21.80
N ASP A 72 21.62 3.05 -20.93
CA ASP A 72 21.97 3.52 -19.59
C ASP A 72 22.03 2.38 -18.54
N GLY A 73 21.72 1.15 -18.92
CA GLY A 73 21.89 -0.05 -18.06
C GLY A 73 20.98 -0.13 -16.82
N ASP A 74 20.45 0.99 -16.37
CA ASP A 74 19.64 1.08 -15.15
C ASP A 74 18.28 0.40 -15.30
N SER A 75 17.65 0.53 -16.47
CA SER A 75 16.35 -0.09 -16.73
C SER A 75 16.43 -1.61 -16.79
N ALA A 76 17.50 -2.15 -17.37
CA ALA A 76 17.75 -3.60 -17.44
C ALA A 76 18.05 -4.20 -16.07
N VAL A 77 18.82 -3.52 -15.23
CA VAL A 77 19.12 -3.94 -13.85
C VAL A 77 17.84 -3.88 -12.99
N THR A 78 17.05 -2.85 -13.13
CA THR A 78 15.76 -2.71 -12.44
C THR A 78 14.77 -3.79 -12.87
N PHE A 79 14.69 -4.08 -14.19
CA PHE A 79 13.85 -5.15 -14.71
C PHE A 79 14.28 -6.53 -14.21
N GLN A 80 15.57 -6.83 -14.20
CA GLN A 80 16.12 -8.10 -13.72
C GLN A 80 15.93 -8.25 -12.21
N ARG A 81 16.07 -7.17 -11.43
CA ARG A 81 15.75 -7.13 -10.00
C ARG A 81 14.26 -7.41 -9.74
N VAL A 82 13.39 -6.79 -10.52
CA VAL A 82 11.94 -7.00 -10.44
C VAL A 82 11.57 -8.44 -10.82
N SER A 83 12.08 -8.98 -11.93
CA SER A 83 11.75 -10.32 -12.41
C SER A 83 12.23 -11.44 -11.49
N THR A 84 13.40 -11.30 -10.85
CA THR A 84 13.94 -12.29 -9.92
C THR A 84 13.21 -12.29 -8.57
N LYS A 85 12.75 -11.13 -8.09
CA LYS A 85 11.95 -11.03 -6.86
C LYS A 85 10.53 -11.61 -6.99
N TYR A 86 10.02 -11.79 -8.20
CA TYR A 86 8.66 -12.30 -8.46
C TYR A 86 8.56 -13.80 -8.68
N SER A 87 9.67 -14.56 -8.62
CA SER A 87 9.67 -16.01 -8.83
C SER A 87 8.91 -16.77 -7.73
N ASP A 88 8.84 -16.25 -6.50
CA ASP A 88 8.14 -16.84 -5.36
C ASP A 88 6.78 -16.15 -5.09
N LYS A 89 5.92 -16.10 -6.10
CA LYS A 89 4.59 -15.51 -5.96
C LYS A 89 3.75 -16.33 -4.98
N PRO A 90 3.30 -15.78 -3.84
CA PRO A 90 2.39 -16.50 -2.96
C PRO A 90 1.07 -16.79 -3.68
N LYS A 91 0.58 -18.00 -3.54
CA LYS A 91 -0.77 -18.36 -4.01
C LYS A 91 -1.79 -17.82 -3.02
N PHE A 92 -2.35 -16.65 -3.27
CA PHE A 92 -3.49 -16.14 -2.53
C PHE A 92 -4.53 -15.52 -3.46
N VAL A 93 -5.76 -15.42 -2.96
CA VAL A 93 -6.85 -14.83 -3.74
C VAL A 93 -6.57 -13.35 -3.96
N ALA A 94 -6.68 -12.93 -5.20
CA ALA A 94 -6.29 -11.60 -5.64
C ALA A 94 -7.01 -10.42 -4.96
N ARG A 95 -8.17 -10.67 -4.36
CA ARG A 95 -8.99 -9.67 -3.65
C ARG A 95 -9.12 -9.97 -2.16
N ASP A 96 -8.19 -10.70 -1.60
CA ASP A 96 -8.16 -10.96 -0.17
C ASP A 96 -7.14 -10.01 0.51
N PRO A 97 -7.59 -8.88 1.07
CA PRO A 97 -6.73 -7.91 1.70
C PRO A 97 -6.02 -8.46 2.93
N VAL A 98 -6.62 -9.44 3.61
CA VAL A 98 -6.03 -10.10 4.78
C VAL A 98 -4.82 -10.93 4.39
N SER A 99 -4.92 -11.73 3.33
CA SER A 99 -3.79 -12.48 2.79
C SER A 99 -2.68 -11.58 2.29
N LEU A 100 -3.02 -10.45 1.65
CA LEU A 100 -2.07 -9.44 1.22
C LEU A 100 -1.34 -8.79 2.42
N ALA A 101 -2.08 -8.46 3.47
CA ALA A 101 -1.54 -7.92 4.72
C ALA A 101 -0.61 -8.93 5.42
N LYS A 102 -1.00 -10.19 5.48
CA LYS A 102 -0.16 -11.27 6.04
C LYS A 102 1.11 -11.46 5.22
N TYR A 103 1.03 -11.37 3.90
CA TYR A 103 2.21 -11.38 3.02
C TYR A 103 3.12 -10.18 3.32
N ALA A 104 2.57 -8.96 3.40
CA ALA A 104 3.33 -7.75 3.74
C ALA A 104 4.06 -7.92 5.08
N GLY A 105 3.35 -8.40 6.11
CA GLY A 105 3.95 -8.66 7.42
C GLY A 105 5.11 -9.65 7.36
N LYS A 106 4.98 -10.74 6.56
CA LYS A 106 6.08 -11.68 6.35
C LYS A 106 7.29 -11.04 5.69
N GLN A 107 7.06 -10.19 4.69
CA GLN A 107 8.16 -9.52 3.99
C GLN A 107 8.89 -8.52 4.87
N LEU A 108 8.15 -7.73 5.65
CA LEU A 108 8.71 -6.80 6.66
C LEU A 108 9.51 -7.52 7.75
N GLY A 109 9.16 -8.76 8.06
CA GLY A 109 9.86 -9.58 9.06
C GLY A 109 11.13 -10.27 8.56
N LEU A 110 11.47 -10.18 7.27
CA LEU A 110 12.69 -10.77 6.72
C LEU A 110 13.91 -9.85 6.98
N PRO A 111 15.09 -10.41 7.25
CA PRO A 111 16.32 -9.63 7.44
C PRO A 111 16.63 -8.68 6.27
N GLU A 112 16.44 -9.16 5.04
CA GLU A 112 16.65 -8.41 3.80
C GLU A 112 15.31 -7.91 3.20
N GLY A 113 14.27 -7.82 4.04
CA GLY A 113 12.96 -7.35 3.61
C GLY A 113 12.87 -5.82 3.51
N PRO A 114 11.75 -5.30 3.02
CA PRO A 114 11.51 -3.87 3.00
C PRO A 114 11.38 -3.33 4.43
N SER A 115 11.84 -2.10 4.64
CA SER A 115 11.73 -1.40 5.94
C SER A 115 10.36 -0.75 6.14
N ALA A 116 9.63 -0.50 5.06
CA ALA A 116 8.27 0.03 5.08
C ALA A 116 7.41 -0.66 4.03
N ALA A 117 6.13 -0.83 4.33
CA ALA A 117 5.14 -1.32 3.38
C ALA A 117 3.90 -0.42 3.42
N VAL A 118 3.34 -0.14 2.25
CA VAL A 118 2.11 0.65 2.09
C VAL A 118 1.04 -0.23 1.48
N LEU A 119 -0.08 -0.38 2.18
CA LEU A 119 -1.29 -1.03 1.70
C LEU A 119 -2.36 0.04 1.48
N ARG A 120 -3.05 -0.04 0.36
CA ARG A 120 -4.20 0.83 0.08
C ARG A 120 -5.49 0.08 0.39
N VAL A 121 -6.28 0.62 1.31
CA VAL A 121 -7.62 0.13 1.66
C VAL A 121 -8.64 1.06 1.03
N GLN A 122 -9.62 0.52 0.31
CA GLN A 122 -10.62 1.27 -0.44
C GLN A 122 -12.02 1.11 0.18
N GLU A 123 -13.04 1.63 -0.50
CA GLU A 123 -14.47 1.47 -0.18
C GLU A 123 -14.94 2.21 1.09
N PHE A 124 -14.17 3.20 1.60
CA PHE A 124 -14.61 4.09 2.68
C PHE A 124 -15.42 5.29 2.21
N ASP A 125 -15.59 5.47 0.91
CA ASP A 125 -16.30 6.61 0.32
C ASP A 125 -17.82 6.37 0.24
N THR A 126 -18.47 6.25 1.38
CA THR A 126 -19.86 5.83 1.55
C THR A 126 -20.82 7.02 1.55
N HIS A 127 -21.11 7.56 0.36
CA HIS A 127 -22.04 8.69 0.20
C HIS A 127 -23.52 8.32 0.34
N ALA A 128 -23.87 7.04 0.25
CA ALA A 128 -25.23 6.55 0.39
C ALA A 128 -25.28 5.23 1.16
N ASN A 129 -26.35 5.02 1.92
CA ASN A 129 -26.61 3.79 2.67
C ASN A 129 -25.40 3.28 3.45
N GLN A 130 -24.68 4.20 4.10
CA GLN A 130 -23.43 3.92 4.81
C GLN A 130 -23.61 2.84 5.88
N GLY A 131 -24.74 2.82 6.53
CA GLY A 131 -24.99 1.98 7.69
C GLY A 131 -24.41 2.57 8.98
N ALA A 132 -24.58 1.86 10.08
CA ALA A 132 -24.01 2.19 11.38
C ALA A 132 -23.22 0.99 11.93
N ASP A 133 -23.81 0.20 12.81
CA ASP A 133 -23.28 -1.06 13.33
C ASP A 133 -23.35 -2.23 12.32
N TRP A 134 -24.07 -2.04 11.26
CA TRP A 134 -24.12 -2.92 10.08
C TRP A 134 -24.16 -2.08 8.79
N GLY A 135 -23.74 -2.66 7.68
CA GLY A 135 -23.74 -1.98 6.38
C GLY A 135 -22.35 -1.88 5.75
N PRO A 136 -22.19 -1.12 4.66
CA PRO A 136 -20.91 -1.00 3.95
C PRO A 136 -19.78 -0.52 4.85
N HIS A 137 -19.99 0.54 5.62
CA HIS A 137 -18.93 1.10 6.47
C HIS A 137 -18.49 0.13 7.58
N SER A 138 -19.44 -0.54 8.24
CA SER A 138 -19.12 -1.56 9.25
C SER A 138 -18.31 -2.70 8.67
N ARG A 139 -18.63 -3.17 7.45
CA ARG A 139 -17.83 -4.19 6.76
C ARG A 139 -16.41 -3.74 6.49
N GLN A 140 -16.21 -2.47 6.07
CA GLN A 140 -14.87 -1.93 5.82
C GLN A 140 -14.04 -1.81 7.11
N LEU A 141 -14.67 -1.47 8.23
CA LEU A 141 -14.00 -1.47 9.53
C LEU A 141 -13.60 -2.89 9.97
N THR A 142 -14.46 -3.87 9.74
CA THR A 142 -14.13 -5.28 10.00
C THR A 142 -12.97 -5.75 9.12
N GLU A 143 -12.98 -5.41 7.83
CA GLU A 143 -11.87 -5.71 6.92
C GLU A 143 -10.56 -5.05 7.38
N LEU A 144 -10.63 -3.81 7.86
CA LEU A 144 -9.46 -3.11 8.40
C LEU A 144 -8.91 -3.82 9.64
N ASP A 145 -9.76 -4.29 10.55
CA ASP A 145 -9.35 -5.09 11.71
C ASP A 145 -8.67 -6.40 11.28
N ASP A 146 -9.25 -7.10 10.33
CA ASP A 146 -8.68 -8.32 9.75
C ASP A 146 -7.32 -8.07 9.08
N ILE A 147 -7.13 -6.91 8.41
CA ILE A 147 -5.84 -6.47 7.87
C ILE A 147 -4.80 -6.31 8.99
N PHE A 148 -5.15 -5.68 10.10
CA PHE A 148 -4.24 -5.55 11.26
C PHE A 148 -3.86 -6.93 11.83
N LEU A 149 -4.81 -7.84 11.96
CA LEU A 149 -4.56 -9.21 12.39
C LEU A 149 -3.65 -9.96 11.40
N GLY A 150 -3.90 -9.77 10.11
CA GLY A 150 -3.07 -10.34 9.04
C GLY A 150 -1.64 -9.85 9.11
N LEU A 151 -1.43 -8.53 9.24
CA LEU A 151 -0.10 -7.92 9.42
C LEU A 151 0.60 -8.47 10.65
N LYS A 152 -0.05 -8.46 11.80
CA LYS A 152 0.50 -9.00 13.06
C LYS A 152 0.91 -10.46 12.93
N SER A 153 0.04 -11.29 12.36
CA SER A 153 0.30 -12.70 12.10
C SER A 153 1.50 -12.93 11.16
N GLY A 154 1.68 -12.06 10.17
CA GLY A 154 2.80 -12.12 9.25
C GLY A 154 4.11 -11.66 9.86
N LEU A 155 4.10 -10.60 10.64
CA LEU A 155 5.26 -9.99 11.29
C LEU A 155 5.91 -10.89 12.35
N LYS A 156 5.11 -11.67 13.07
CA LYS A 156 5.62 -12.54 14.15
C LYS A 156 6.48 -11.75 15.15
N ASP A 157 7.75 -12.14 15.33
CA ASP A 157 8.70 -11.50 16.26
C ASP A 157 9.04 -10.06 15.86
N ALA A 158 8.94 -9.71 14.57
CA ALA A 158 9.12 -8.35 14.09
C ALA A 158 8.01 -7.41 14.56
N TRP A 159 6.88 -7.89 15.04
CA TRP A 159 5.81 -7.08 15.62
C TRP A 159 6.33 -6.11 16.69
N GLY A 160 7.21 -6.56 17.58
CA GLY A 160 7.81 -5.74 18.64
C GLY A 160 8.67 -4.57 18.15
N LYS A 161 8.97 -4.50 16.85
CA LYS A 161 9.76 -3.45 16.20
C LYS A 161 8.97 -2.69 15.14
N THR A 162 7.67 -2.88 15.09
CA THR A 162 6.82 -2.36 14.02
C THR A 162 5.85 -1.32 14.56
N VAL A 163 5.63 -0.27 13.77
CA VAL A 163 4.53 0.68 13.91
C VAL A 163 3.67 0.59 12.65
N ILE A 164 2.37 0.46 12.84
CA ILE A 164 1.35 0.56 11.79
C ILE A 164 0.65 1.90 11.99
N LEU A 165 0.51 2.67 10.92
CA LEU A 165 -0.19 3.95 10.90
C LEU A 165 -1.23 3.93 9.79
N THR A 166 -2.48 4.22 10.10
CA THR A 166 -3.49 4.50 9.08
C THR A 166 -3.56 6.00 8.81
N LEU A 167 -3.66 6.34 7.53
CA LEU A 167 -3.87 7.71 7.07
C LEU A 167 -5.09 7.72 6.15
N THR A 168 -5.91 8.76 6.24
CA THR A 168 -7.10 8.93 5.41
C THR A 168 -6.86 9.97 4.32
N GLU A 169 -7.40 9.72 3.13
CA GLU A 169 -7.29 10.63 1.99
C GLU A 169 -8.19 11.86 2.17
N PHE A 170 -9.35 11.67 2.79
CA PHE A 170 -10.36 12.72 3.05
C PHE A 170 -10.99 12.51 4.43
N GLY A 171 -11.62 13.56 4.94
CA GLY A 171 -12.48 13.48 6.11
C GLY A 171 -13.95 13.36 5.71
N ARG A 172 -14.80 13.14 6.70
CA ARG A 172 -16.25 13.02 6.52
C ARG A 172 -16.99 14.10 7.32
N THR A 173 -18.20 14.42 6.88
CA THR A 173 -19.13 15.27 7.64
C THR A 173 -19.68 14.51 8.84
N VAL A 174 -19.86 15.20 9.96
CA VAL A 174 -20.53 14.62 11.15
C VAL A 174 -22.00 14.36 10.88
N LYS A 175 -22.62 15.19 10.03
CA LYS A 175 -24.04 15.10 9.70
C LYS A 175 -24.27 14.11 8.56
N VAL A 176 -25.24 13.23 8.75
CA VAL A 176 -25.75 12.33 7.71
C VAL A 176 -26.43 13.16 6.60
N ASN A 177 -26.16 12.82 5.36
CA ASN A 177 -26.74 13.45 4.17
C ASN A 177 -28.12 12.87 3.82
N GLY A 178 -28.77 13.40 2.78
CA GLY A 178 -30.09 12.95 2.33
C GLY A 178 -30.16 11.53 1.78
N SER A 179 -29.01 10.88 1.50
CA SER A 179 -28.89 9.52 0.98
C SER A 179 -28.49 8.50 2.07
N VAL A 180 -28.62 8.88 3.36
CA VAL A 180 -28.24 8.02 4.50
C VAL A 180 -26.75 7.62 4.46
N GLY A 181 -25.91 8.50 3.97
CA GLY A 181 -24.45 8.42 3.99
C GLY A 181 -23.85 9.68 4.60
N THR A 182 -22.57 9.91 4.37
CA THR A 182 -21.89 11.15 4.74
C THR A 182 -21.14 11.71 3.54
N ASP A 183 -20.98 13.01 3.48
CA ASP A 183 -20.19 13.66 2.44
C ASP A 183 -18.76 13.90 2.91
N HIS A 184 -17.87 14.33 2.00
CA HIS A 184 -16.54 14.73 2.39
C HIS A 184 -16.58 15.92 3.35
N GLY A 185 -15.71 15.92 4.35
CA GLY A 185 -15.65 16.94 5.40
C GLY A 185 -14.30 16.91 6.10
N TYR A 186 -14.26 17.45 7.32
CA TYR A 186 -13.03 17.59 8.10
C TYR A 186 -12.84 16.52 9.16
N GLY A 187 -13.89 15.77 9.52
CA GLY A 187 -13.81 14.71 10.54
C GLY A 187 -13.05 13.51 10.00
N SER A 188 -11.95 13.15 10.65
CA SER A 188 -11.12 12.01 10.30
C SER A 188 -10.57 11.33 11.54
N ALA A 189 -10.18 10.07 11.40
CA ALA A 189 -9.52 9.31 12.46
C ALA A 189 -8.29 8.59 11.89
N GLY A 190 -7.20 8.62 12.60
CA GLY A 190 -6.02 7.81 12.36
C GLY A 190 -5.88 6.75 13.45
N LEU A 191 -5.45 5.57 13.08
CA LEU A 191 -5.15 4.49 14.02
C LEU A 191 -3.65 4.25 14.04
N MET A 192 -3.11 4.02 15.23
CA MET A 192 -1.74 3.53 15.42
C MET A 192 -1.78 2.19 16.13
N ALA A 193 -0.98 1.25 15.67
CA ALA A 193 -0.81 -0.06 16.29
C ALA A 193 0.64 -0.54 16.09
N GLY A 194 1.06 -1.49 16.89
CA GLY A 194 2.37 -2.10 16.79
C GLY A 194 3.01 -2.34 18.15
N GLY A 195 3.97 -3.22 18.20
CA GLY A 195 4.64 -3.54 19.46
C GLY A 195 5.71 -2.54 19.89
N LEU A 196 5.97 -1.52 19.06
CA LEU A 196 6.91 -0.44 19.39
C LEU A 196 6.22 0.74 20.11
N LEU A 197 4.88 0.72 20.23
CA LEU A 197 4.10 1.77 20.92
C LEU A 197 4.08 1.57 22.43
#